data_fe92a521193c37fe5ca2dec37e07f522
#
_entry.id   fe92a521193c37fe5ca2dec37e07f522
#
_cell.length_a   1.000
_cell.length_b   1.000
_cell.length_c   1.000
_cell.angle_alpha   90.00
_cell.angle_beta   90.00
_cell.angle_gamma   90.00
#
_symmetry.space_group_name_H-M   'P 1'
#
loop_
_entity.id
_entity.type
_entity.pdbx_description
1 polymer ?
#
loop_
_entity_poly.entity_id
_entity_poly.type
_entity_poly.pdbx_seq_one_letter_code
_entity_poly.pdbx_strand_id
1 'polypeptide(L)' 'MPKNSAPTQKEPASYEQALAELDRLVQQMEGGQLPLDQLLDGYRRGAELLAYCRGRLQAVEDQVKVLEDGALKAWESI' A
#
# COMPACT_ATOMS: atom_id res chain seq x y z
N MET A 1 -16.31 -0.45 20.67
CA MET A 1 -15.98 -0.11 20.25
C MET A 1 -15.66 0.17 19.50
N PRO A 2 -15.68 0.40 19.54
CA PRO A 2 -15.35 0.90 18.83
C PRO A 2 -15.00 1.00 17.97
N LYS A 3 -14.85 1.10 18.12
CA LYS A 3 -14.44 1.39 17.45
C LYS A 3 -14.29 1.49 16.45
N ASN A 4 -14.42 1.60 16.33
CA ASN A 4 -14.22 1.89 15.46
C ASN A 4 -14.18 2.21 14.54
N SER A 5 -14.23 2.55 14.60
CA SER A 5 -14.21 3.09 13.88
C SER A 5 -13.81 3.71 13.16
N ALA A 6 -13.64 3.93 13.35
CA ALA A 6 -13.35 4.79 12.76
C ALA A 6 -12.45 5.09 12.00
N PRO A 7 -12.09 5.39 11.69
CA PRO A 7 -11.47 5.87 10.69
C PRO A 7 -10.87 5.05 9.91
N THR A 8 -11.00 4.74 10.38
CA THR A 8 -10.90 4.08 9.87
C THR A 8 -10.55 3.71 8.72
N GLN A 9 -10.66 4.17 8.22
CA GLN A 9 -10.28 3.99 6.97
C GLN A 9 -8.94 4.33 6.66
N LYS A 10 -8.15 4.57 7.59
CA LYS A 10 -6.83 4.91 7.32
C LYS A 10 -6.03 3.80 6.79
N GLU A 11 -6.16 2.63 7.35
CA GLU A 11 -5.36 1.52 6.90
C GLU A 11 -6.18 0.55 6.11
N PRO A 12 -5.78 0.23 4.86
CA PRO A 12 -6.49 -0.79 4.09
C PRO A 12 -6.37 -2.15 4.75
N ALA A 13 -7.34 -3.02 4.47
CA ALA A 13 -7.33 -4.34 5.05
C ALA A 13 -6.26 -5.23 4.45
N SER A 14 -5.85 -4.97 3.22
CA SER A 14 -4.85 -5.79 2.56
C SER A 14 -4.18 -4.97 1.47
N TYR A 15 -3.06 -5.52 0.98
CA TYR A 15 -2.34 -4.91 -0.12
C TYR A 15 -3.23 -4.83 -1.36
N GLU A 16 -3.96 -5.90 -1.64
CA GLU A 16 -4.83 -5.91 -2.82
C GLU A 16 -5.93 -4.87 -2.72
N GLN A 17 -6.48 -4.68 -1.53
CA GLN A 17 -7.50 -3.65 -1.35
C GLN A 17 -6.90 -2.27 -1.50
N ALA A 18 -5.69 -2.07 -1.03
CA ALA A 18 -5.02 -0.78 -1.21
C ALA A 18 -4.81 -0.48 -2.67
N LEU A 19 -4.37 -1.47 -3.44
CA LEU A 19 -4.17 -1.27 -4.87
C LEU A 19 -5.49 -0.99 -5.59
N ALA A 20 -6.55 -1.68 -5.21
CA ALA A 20 -7.85 -1.46 -5.81
C ALA A 20 -8.37 -0.05 -5.53
N GLU A 21 -8.18 0.40 -4.31
CA GLU A 21 -8.61 1.75 -3.96
C GLU A 21 -7.78 2.79 -4.69
N LEU A 22 -6.48 2.57 -4.78
CA LEU A 22 -5.60 3.49 -5.48
C LEU A 22 -5.97 3.58 -6.95
N ASP A 23 -6.25 2.44 -7.57
CA ASP A 23 -6.65 2.43 -8.97
C ASP A 23 -7.94 3.23 -9.18
N ARG A 24 -8.88 3.07 -8.28
CA ARG A 24 -10.14 3.80 -8.37
C ARG A 24 -9.92 5.29 -8.22
N LEU A 25 -9.05 5.69 -7.30
CA LEU A 25 -8.71 7.09 -7.12
C LEU A 25 -8.07 7.68 -8.38
N VAL A 26 -7.14 6.95 -8.96
CA VAL A 26 -6.47 7.41 -10.17
C VAL A 26 -7.47 7.61 -11.29
N GLN A 27 -8.39 6.66 -11.44
CA GLN A 27 -9.40 6.77 -12.48
C GLN A 27 -10.29 7.99 -12.27
N GLN A 28 -10.68 8.25 -11.04
CA GLN A 28 -11.49 9.42 -10.72
C GLN A 28 -10.74 10.72 -11.04
N MET A 29 -9.46 10.75 -10.71
CA MET A 29 -8.67 11.94 -10.94
C MET A 29 -8.40 12.15 -12.43
N GLU A 30 -8.17 11.07 -13.15
CA GLU A 30 -7.96 11.16 -14.59
C GLU A 30 -9.20 11.62 -15.33
N GLY A 31 -10.36 11.35 -14.77
CA GLY A 31 -11.59 11.80 -15.37
C GLY A 31 -11.75 13.32 -15.40
N GLY A 32 -11.00 14.02 -14.56
CA GLY A 32 -10.97 15.47 -14.59
C GLY A 32 -12.25 16.12 -14.15
N GLN A 33 -13.09 15.42 -13.42
CA GLN A 33 -14.39 15.93 -13.04
C GLN A 33 -14.51 16.23 -11.56
N LEU A 34 -13.44 16.03 -10.80
CA LEU A 34 -13.48 16.25 -9.37
C LEU A 34 -13.23 17.72 -9.03
N PRO A 35 -13.99 18.28 -8.09
CA PRO A 35 -13.65 19.61 -7.57
C PRO A 35 -12.26 19.61 -6.93
N LEU A 36 -11.70 20.79 -6.79
CA LEU A 36 -10.33 20.94 -6.32
C LEU A 36 -10.13 20.33 -4.94
N ASP A 37 -11.05 20.56 -4.02
CA ASP A 37 -10.89 20.02 -2.68
C ASP A 37 -10.96 18.49 -2.67
N GLN A 38 -11.74 17.90 -3.55
CA GLN A 38 -11.77 16.45 -3.67
C GLN A 38 -10.51 15.91 -4.32
N LEU A 39 -9.93 16.67 -5.23
CA LEU A 39 -8.63 16.29 -5.79
C LEU A 39 -7.56 16.26 -4.70
N LEU A 40 -7.57 17.26 -3.83
CA LEU A 40 -6.61 17.31 -2.73
C LEU A 40 -6.79 16.12 -1.78
N ASP A 41 -8.04 15.80 -1.47
CA ASP A 41 -8.33 14.64 -0.64
C ASP A 41 -7.87 13.36 -1.32
N GLY A 42 -8.08 13.26 -2.63
CA GLY A 42 -7.61 12.11 -3.39
C GLY A 42 -6.10 11.96 -3.36
N TYR A 43 -5.39 13.07 -3.52
CA TYR A 43 -3.93 13.04 -3.42
C TYR A 43 -3.49 12.58 -2.06
N ARG A 44 -4.12 13.10 -1.02
CA ARG A 44 -3.76 12.72 0.34
C ARG A 44 -4.01 11.24 0.57
N ARG A 45 -5.18 10.77 0.16
CA ARG A 45 -5.50 9.35 0.32
C ARG A 45 -4.57 8.49 -0.51
N GLY A 46 -4.27 8.92 -1.74
CA GLY A 46 -3.34 8.20 -2.59
C GLY A 46 -1.97 8.07 -1.97
N ALA A 47 -1.49 9.13 -1.33
CA ALA A 47 -0.20 9.08 -0.65
C ALA A 47 -0.22 8.08 0.50
N GLU A 48 -1.32 8.04 1.24
CA GLU A 48 -1.47 7.07 2.33
C GLU A 48 -1.43 5.63 1.79
N LEU A 49 -2.15 5.40 0.71
CA LEU A 49 -2.20 4.07 0.11
C LEU A 49 -0.84 3.66 -0.44
N LEU A 50 -0.14 4.59 -1.07
CA LEU A 50 1.20 4.31 -1.58
C LEU A 50 2.17 3.99 -0.45
N ALA A 51 2.07 4.73 0.65
CA ALA A 51 2.94 4.46 1.79
C ALA A 51 2.66 3.08 2.36
N TYR A 52 1.38 2.71 2.45
CA TYR A 52 1.01 1.38 2.92
C TYR A 52 1.57 0.30 2.00
N CYS A 53 1.40 0.48 0.68
CA CYS A 53 1.88 -0.51 -0.28
C CYS A 53 3.40 -0.63 -0.23
N ARG A 54 4.10 0.49 -0.11
CA ARG A 54 5.55 0.46 0.00
C ARG A 54 6.00 -0.29 1.24
N GLY A 55 5.32 -0.06 2.35
CA GLY A 55 5.65 -0.76 3.58
C GLY A 55 5.47 -2.25 3.45
N ARG A 56 4.38 -2.67 2.81
CA ARG A 56 4.16 -4.10 2.60
C ARG A 56 5.20 -4.71 1.68
N LEU A 57 5.52 -4.00 0.61
CA LEU A 57 6.54 -4.50 -0.32
C LEU A 57 7.91 -4.57 0.34
N GLN A 58 8.24 -3.57 1.16
CA GLN A 58 9.51 -3.58 1.87
C GLN A 58 9.61 -4.79 2.79
N ALA A 59 8.53 -5.10 3.49
CA ALA A 59 8.52 -6.25 4.37
C ALA A 59 8.74 -7.55 3.60
N VAL A 60 8.11 -7.67 2.43
CA VAL A 60 8.29 -8.85 1.59
C VAL A 60 9.72 -8.92 1.07
N GLU A 61 10.25 -7.79 0.62
CA GLU A 61 11.62 -7.76 0.14
C GLU A 61 12.61 -8.17 1.21
N ASP A 62 12.38 -7.71 2.43
CA ASP A 62 13.26 -8.08 3.54
C ASP A 62 13.21 -9.57 3.79
N GLN A 63 12.01 -10.16 3.73
CA GLN A 63 11.88 -11.59 3.92
C GLN A 63 12.53 -12.38 2.80
N VAL A 64 12.38 -11.93 1.58
CA VAL A 64 13.02 -12.59 0.44
C VAL A 64 14.53 -12.53 0.59
N LYS A 65 15.06 -11.41 1.04
CA LYS A 65 16.48 -11.28 1.27
C LYS A 65 16.99 -12.27 2.29
N VAL A 66 16.26 -12.44 3.38
CA VAL A 66 16.64 -13.41 4.39
C VAL A 66 16.67 -14.82 3.81
N LEU A 67 15.66 -15.15 3.03
CA LEU A 67 15.62 -16.46 2.39
C LEU A 67 16.75 -16.66 1.41
N GLU A 68 17.05 -15.64 0.63
CA GLU A 68 18.15 -15.72 -0.33
C GLU A 68 19.50 -15.88 0.37
N ASP A 69 19.70 -15.13 1.45
CA ASP A 69 20.92 -15.23 2.21
C ASP A 69 21.08 -16.62 2.81
N GLY A 70 19.97 -17.19 3.31
CA GLY A 70 20.02 -18.55 3.83
C GLY A 70 20.34 -19.56 2.76
N ALA A 71 19.73 -19.40 1.58
CA ALA A 71 20.00 -20.29 0.47
C ALA A 71 21.46 -20.20 0.02
N LEU A 72 21.98 -18.98 -0.05
CA LEU A 72 23.36 -18.78 -0.43
C LEU A 72 24.31 -19.43 0.55
N LYS A 73 24.02 -19.28 1.83
CA LYS A 73 24.86 -19.90 2.84
C LYS A 73 24.83 -21.42 2.73
N ALA A 74 23.67 -21.98 2.47
CA ALA A 74 23.57 -23.42 2.28
C ALA A 74 24.39 -23.86 1.08
N TRP A 75 24.35 -23.10 0.00
CA TRP A 75 25.16 -23.39 -1.17
C TRP A 75 26.65 -23.35 -0.87
N GLU A 76 27.05 -22.31 -0.14
CA GLU A 76 28.47 -22.16 0.18
C GLU A 76 28.97 -23.23 1.12
N SER A 77 28.08 -23.81 1.91
CA SER A 77 28.48 -24.87 2.84
C SER A 77 28.67 -26.20 2.17
N ILE A 78 28.22 -26.38 0.97
CA ILE A 78 28.35 -27.61 0.26
C ILE A 78 29.73 -27.69 -0.39
#